data_18963661b5b21f9849fb7941615b2ca0
#
_entry.id   18963661b5b21f9849fb7941615b2ca0
#
_cell.length_a   1.000
_cell.length_b   1.000
_cell.length_c   1.000
_cell.angle_alpha   90.00
_cell.angle_beta   90.00
_cell.angle_gamma   90.00
#
_symmetry.space_group_name_H-M   'P 1'
#
loop_
_entity.id
_entity.type
_entity.pdbx_description
1 polymer ?
#
loop_
_entity_poly.entity_id
_entity_poly.type
_entity_poly.pdbx_seq_one_letter_code
_entity_poly.pdbx_strand_id
1 'polypeptide(L)'
;MILEKMTAMDSIRQDLRLTTIVVTIVSIITYLMVSAVGNNSVVLKEYSAVLYCAVICIGIQWVAWIPASIGKTERFYDLTGGLTYLTEVGFSLWAGSQSEPPSSRELIVSLLVVIWSLRLSCFLYFRIHRTGKDGRFDHLKTSPIRFLV
;
A
#
# COMPACT_ATOMS: atom_id res chain seq x y z
N MET A 1 34.91 1.08 -18.58
CA MET A 1 33.95 2.19 -18.86
C MET A 1 32.80 1.78 -19.78
N ILE A 2 33.02 1.23 -21.00
CA ILE A 2 31.90 0.81 -21.90
C ILE A 2 31.15 -0.42 -21.37
N LEU A 3 31.84 -1.45 -20.94
CA LEU A 3 31.24 -2.67 -20.36
C LEU A 3 30.46 -2.35 -19.05
N GLU A 4 30.97 -1.47 -18.24
CA GLU A 4 30.33 -1.03 -17.00
C GLU A 4 29.03 -0.25 -17.26
N LYS A 5 29.00 0.59 -18.30
CA LYS A 5 27.77 1.26 -18.76
C LYS A 5 26.74 0.31 -19.35
N MET A 6 27.19 -0.74 -20.05
CA MET A 6 26.28 -1.76 -20.60
C MET A 6 25.65 -2.58 -19.47
N THR A 7 26.41 -3.03 -18.48
CA THR A 7 25.85 -3.76 -17.31
C THR A 7 24.89 -2.90 -16.49
N ALA A 8 25.19 -1.60 -16.33
CA ALA A 8 24.27 -0.68 -15.65
C ALA A 8 22.96 -0.46 -16.44
N MET A 9 23.04 -0.35 -17.78
CA MET A 9 21.84 -0.23 -18.63
C MET A 9 20.98 -1.51 -18.61
N ASP A 10 21.59 -2.67 -18.61
CA ASP A 10 20.88 -3.96 -18.56
C ASP A 10 20.19 -4.14 -17.21
N SER A 11 20.83 -3.74 -16.10
CA SER A 11 20.19 -3.76 -14.77
C SER A 11 18.97 -2.82 -14.71
N ILE A 12 19.08 -1.60 -15.24
CA ILE A 12 17.95 -0.65 -15.29
C ILE A 12 16.79 -1.21 -16.13
N ARG A 13 17.08 -1.81 -17.27
CA ARG A 13 16.04 -2.44 -18.11
C ARG A 13 15.35 -3.60 -17.40
N GLN A 14 16.09 -4.40 -16.67
CA GLN A 14 15.54 -5.50 -15.88
C GLN A 14 14.65 -4.96 -14.76
N ASP A 15 15.08 -3.92 -14.06
CA ASP A 15 14.31 -3.26 -13.01
C ASP A 15 12.99 -2.69 -13.56
N LEU A 16 13.05 -1.98 -14.68
CA LEU A 16 11.85 -1.45 -15.35
C LEU A 16 10.87 -2.54 -15.78
N ARG A 17 11.37 -3.67 -16.32
CA ARG A 17 10.51 -4.80 -16.70
C ARG A 17 9.81 -5.39 -15.49
N LEU A 18 10.53 -5.66 -14.41
CA LEU A 18 9.96 -6.20 -13.18
C LEU A 18 8.91 -5.25 -12.60
N THR A 19 9.23 -3.96 -12.48
CA THR A 19 8.29 -2.94 -12.01
C THR A 19 7.03 -2.88 -12.88
N THR A 20 7.18 -2.90 -14.20
CA THR A 20 6.04 -2.88 -15.13
C THR A 20 5.16 -4.12 -14.93
N ILE A 21 5.76 -5.31 -14.80
CA ILE A 21 5.01 -6.55 -14.56
C ILE A 21 4.23 -6.47 -13.25
N VAL A 22 4.87 -6.06 -12.15
CA VAL A 22 4.20 -5.98 -10.84
C VAL A 22 3.09 -4.95 -10.85
N VAL A 23 3.33 -3.75 -11.39
CA VAL A 23 2.30 -2.70 -11.50
C VAL A 23 1.12 -3.19 -12.35
N THR A 24 1.38 -3.90 -13.45
CA THR A 24 0.32 -4.46 -14.29
C THR A 24 -0.50 -5.51 -13.54
N ILE A 25 0.16 -6.43 -12.83
CA ILE A 25 -0.52 -7.47 -12.04
C ILE A 25 -1.38 -6.83 -10.95
N VAL A 26 -0.82 -5.88 -10.19
CA VAL A 26 -1.55 -5.17 -9.12
C VAL A 26 -2.75 -4.43 -9.71
N SER A 27 -2.59 -3.75 -10.84
CA SER A 27 -3.68 -3.04 -11.51
C SER A 27 -4.80 -3.99 -11.96
N ILE A 28 -4.45 -5.15 -12.51
CA ILE A 28 -5.43 -6.17 -12.92
C ILE A 28 -6.17 -6.71 -11.71
N ILE A 29 -5.46 -7.06 -10.64
CA ILE A 29 -6.08 -7.56 -9.40
C ILE A 29 -7.01 -6.50 -8.81
N THR A 30 -6.57 -5.25 -8.73
CA THR A 30 -7.39 -4.13 -8.22
C THR A 30 -8.66 -3.96 -9.08
N TYR A 31 -8.52 -3.98 -10.40
CA TYR A 31 -9.67 -3.89 -11.31
C TYR A 31 -10.66 -5.05 -11.11
N LEU A 32 -10.17 -6.28 -11.01
CA LEU A 32 -11.01 -7.46 -10.76
C LEU A 32 -11.73 -7.37 -9.41
N MET A 33 -11.04 -6.94 -8.36
CA MET A 33 -11.63 -6.74 -7.04
C MET A 33 -12.74 -5.68 -7.06
N VAL A 34 -12.46 -4.50 -7.67
CA VAL A 34 -13.44 -3.43 -7.81
C VAL A 34 -14.64 -3.89 -8.65
N SER A 35 -14.42 -4.64 -9.73
CA SER A 35 -15.50 -5.14 -10.58
C SER A 35 -16.36 -6.20 -9.88
N ALA A 36 -15.73 -7.10 -9.10
CA ALA A 36 -16.43 -8.18 -8.41
C ALA A 36 -17.27 -7.68 -7.23
N VAL A 37 -16.74 -6.75 -6.45
CA VAL A 37 -17.37 -6.29 -5.19
C VAL A 37 -18.09 -4.96 -5.38
N GLY A 38 -17.66 -4.13 -6.33
CA GLY A 38 -18.16 -2.77 -6.52
C GLY A 38 -19.66 -2.71 -6.86
N ASN A 39 -20.19 -3.69 -7.59
CA ASN A 39 -21.60 -3.72 -7.97
C ASN A 39 -22.57 -3.85 -6.78
N ASN A 40 -22.12 -4.44 -5.68
CA ASN A 40 -22.91 -4.61 -4.45
C ASN A 40 -22.46 -3.69 -3.31
N SER A 41 -21.56 -2.74 -3.59
CA SER A 41 -21.07 -1.80 -2.58
C SER A 41 -21.89 -0.51 -2.58
N VAL A 42 -21.76 0.25 -1.49
CA VAL A 42 -22.33 1.60 -1.39
C VAL A 42 -21.79 2.47 -2.53
N VAL A 43 -22.68 3.14 -3.24
CA VAL A 43 -22.32 4.08 -4.31
C VAL A 43 -22.25 5.49 -3.71
N LEU A 44 -21.09 6.12 -3.82
CA LEU A 44 -20.86 7.51 -3.45
C LEU A 44 -20.81 8.35 -4.71
N LYS A 45 -21.81 9.22 -4.91
CA LYS A 45 -22.00 9.98 -6.16
C LYS A 45 -22.18 9.05 -7.36
N GLU A 46 -21.13 8.81 -8.13
CA GLU A 46 -21.18 8.03 -9.37
C GLU A 46 -20.39 6.71 -9.29
N TYR A 47 -19.55 6.54 -8.26
CA TYR A 47 -18.62 5.41 -8.16
C TYR A 47 -18.84 4.60 -6.89
N SER A 48 -18.44 3.33 -6.95
CA SER A 48 -18.50 2.44 -5.79
C SER A 48 -17.52 2.85 -4.69
N ALA A 49 -17.90 2.68 -3.42
CA ALA A 49 -17.03 2.94 -2.28
C ALA A 49 -15.73 2.12 -2.36
N VAL A 50 -15.78 0.92 -2.94
CA VAL A 50 -14.61 0.06 -3.15
C VAL A 50 -13.59 0.69 -4.10
N LEU A 51 -14.03 1.42 -5.14
CA LEU A 51 -13.13 2.16 -6.02
C LEU A 51 -12.42 3.28 -5.27
N TYR A 52 -13.14 4.03 -4.43
CA TYR A 52 -12.53 5.07 -3.60
C TYR A 52 -11.50 4.49 -2.64
N CYS A 53 -11.79 3.37 -1.97
CA CYS A 53 -10.82 2.64 -1.15
C CYS A 53 -9.56 2.28 -1.96
N ALA A 54 -9.71 1.70 -3.14
CA ALA A 54 -8.56 1.35 -3.98
C ALA A 54 -7.70 2.59 -4.33
N VAL A 55 -8.33 3.72 -4.67
CA VAL A 55 -7.63 4.97 -4.98
C VAL A 55 -6.92 5.54 -3.75
N ILE A 56 -7.58 5.53 -2.59
CA ILE A 56 -6.99 5.99 -1.32
C ILE A 56 -5.77 5.12 -0.97
N CYS A 57 -5.91 3.80 -1.01
CA CYS A 57 -4.83 2.86 -0.73
C CYS A 57 -3.60 3.12 -1.62
N ILE A 58 -3.81 3.15 -2.94
CA ILE A 58 -2.74 3.42 -3.92
C ILE A 58 -2.13 4.80 -3.68
N GLY A 59 -2.97 5.82 -3.46
CA GLY A 59 -2.53 7.20 -3.23
C GLY A 59 -1.63 7.32 -2.00
N ILE A 60 -2.00 6.72 -0.87
CA ILE A 60 -1.19 6.73 0.35
C ILE A 60 0.17 6.06 0.09
N GLN A 61 0.19 4.91 -0.60
CA GLN A 61 1.43 4.20 -0.90
C GLN A 61 2.35 5.02 -1.81
N TRP A 62 1.81 5.69 -2.81
CA TRP A 62 2.60 6.55 -3.70
C TRP A 62 3.16 7.78 -2.98
N VAL A 63 2.34 8.42 -2.14
CA VAL A 63 2.80 9.56 -1.33
C VAL A 63 3.92 9.12 -0.37
N ALA A 64 3.80 7.95 0.26
CA ALA A 64 4.83 7.41 1.15
C ALA A 64 6.11 6.98 0.42
N TRP A 65 6.00 6.54 -0.84
CA TRP A 65 7.16 6.18 -1.65
C TRP A 65 8.10 7.36 -1.88
N ILE A 66 7.58 8.58 -2.05
CA ILE A 66 8.40 9.77 -2.33
C ILE A 66 9.46 10.00 -1.23
N PRO A 67 9.12 10.22 0.05
CA PRO A 67 10.12 10.42 1.09
C PRO A 67 10.97 9.17 1.36
N ALA A 68 10.40 7.97 1.17
CA ALA A 68 11.12 6.72 1.36
C ALA A 68 12.22 6.54 0.30
N SER A 69 11.94 6.84 -0.97
CA SER A 69 12.90 6.76 -2.06
C SER A 69 14.01 7.81 -1.94
N ILE A 70 13.68 9.03 -1.50
CA ILE A 70 14.66 10.10 -1.27
C ILE A 70 15.56 9.78 -0.06
N GLY A 71 14.96 9.36 1.04
CA GLY A 71 15.65 9.03 2.29
C GLY A 71 16.33 7.65 2.29
N LYS A 72 16.09 6.82 1.25
CA LYS A 72 16.54 5.41 1.18
C LYS A 72 16.27 4.65 2.48
N THR A 73 15.09 4.87 3.05
CA THR A 73 14.71 4.33 4.36
C THR A 73 13.39 3.58 4.28
N GLU A 74 13.38 2.38 4.86
CA GLU A 74 12.20 1.51 4.98
C GLU A 74 11.46 1.69 6.30
N ARG A 75 11.99 2.52 7.22
CA ARG A 75 11.50 2.60 8.61
C ARG A 75 10.03 3.00 8.75
N PHE A 76 9.53 3.73 7.75
CA PHE A 76 8.17 4.25 7.77
C PHE A 76 7.16 3.38 7.02
N TYR A 77 7.61 2.36 6.26
CA TYR A 77 6.70 1.53 5.44
C TYR A 77 5.66 0.80 6.26
N ASP A 78 6.10 0.15 7.34
CA ASP A 78 5.21 -0.61 8.20
C ASP A 78 4.21 0.32 8.93
N LEU A 79 4.65 1.53 9.28
CA LEU A 79 3.78 2.54 9.87
C LEU A 79 2.78 3.09 8.84
N THR A 80 3.23 3.31 7.60
CA THR A 80 2.37 3.75 6.50
C THR A 80 1.32 2.69 6.18
N GLY A 81 1.68 1.41 6.17
CA GLY A 81 0.73 0.31 6.01
C GLY A 81 -0.36 0.33 7.07
N GLY A 82 0.02 0.52 8.34
CA GLY A 82 -0.94 0.66 9.43
C GLY A 82 -1.86 1.87 9.27
N LEU A 83 -1.31 3.02 8.89
CA LEU A 83 -2.09 4.22 8.62
C LEU A 83 -3.08 4.00 7.47
N THR A 84 -2.67 3.27 6.42
CA THR A 84 -3.56 2.92 5.32
C THR A 84 -4.76 2.12 5.82
N TYR A 85 -4.55 1.06 6.62
CA TYR A 85 -5.66 0.29 7.19
C TYR A 85 -6.60 1.13 8.05
N LEU A 86 -6.07 2.02 8.89
CA LEU A 86 -6.90 2.92 9.71
C LEU A 86 -7.73 3.87 8.84
N THR A 87 -7.13 4.42 7.78
CA THR A 87 -7.80 5.30 6.83
C THR A 87 -8.91 4.56 6.08
N GLU A 88 -8.64 3.35 5.61
CA GLU A 88 -9.60 2.51 4.90
C GLU A 88 -10.80 2.13 5.78
N VAL A 89 -10.56 1.73 7.02
CA VAL A 89 -11.64 1.42 7.97
C VAL A 89 -12.47 2.66 8.27
N GLY A 90 -11.84 3.80 8.53
CA GLY A 90 -12.54 5.06 8.78
C GLY A 90 -13.38 5.50 7.59
N PHE A 91 -12.81 5.44 6.39
CA PHE A 91 -13.52 5.77 5.16
C PHE A 91 -14.69 4.80 4.89
N SER A 92 -14.48 3.50 5.08
CA SER A 92 -15.50 2.46 4.87
C SER A 92 -16.70 2.64 5.79
N LEU A 93 -16.45 2.91 7.09
CA LEU A 93 -17.51 3.20 8.05
C LEU A 93 -18.26 4.50 7.71
N TRP A 94 -17.53 5.55 7.33
CA TRP A 94 -18.13 6.80 6.91
C TRP A 94 -18.99 6.61 5.64
N ALA A 95 -18.48 5.90 4.64
CA ALA A 95 -19.20 5.64 3.39
C ALA A 95 -20.47 4.82 3.64
N GLY A 96 -20.39 3.77 4.46
CA GLY A 96 -21.54 2.96 4.86
C GLY A 96 -22.59 3.77 5.61
N SER A 97 -22.18 4.66 6.51
CA SER A 97 -23.08 5.51 7.30
C SER A 97 -23.89 6.53 6.49
N GLN A 98 -23.54 6.76 5.22
CA GLN A 98 -24.33 7.61 4.31
C GLN A 98 -25.66 6.95 3.89
N SER A 99 -25.73 5.63 3.93
CA SER A 99 -26.92 4.87 3.55
C SER A 99 -27.71 4.40 4.78
N GLU A 100 -27.04 3.80 5.74
CA GLU A 100 -27.62 3.27 6.98
C GLU A 100 -26.62 3.39 8.14
N PRO A 101 -27.10 3.50 9.39
CA PRO A 101 -26.19 3.50 10.54
C PRO A 101 -25.42 2.19 10.61
N PRO A 102 -24.12 2.22 10.98
CA PRO A 102 -23.29 1.02 10.98
C PRO A 102 -23.84 -0.05 11.92
N SER A 103 -23.95 -1.25 11.43
CA SER A 103 -24.41 -2.41 12.19
C SER A 103 -23.38 -2.83 13.25
N SER A 104 -23.82 -3.54 14.28
CA SER A 104 -22.92 -4.07 15.31
C SER A 104 -21.83 -4.96 14.72
N ARG A 105 -22.13 -5.70 13.65
CA ARG A 105 -21.15 -6.54 12.93
C ARG A 105 -20.03 -5.69 12.31
N GLU A 106 -20.40 -4.62 11.62
CA GLU A 106 -19.44 -3.72 10.97
C GLU A 106 -18.53 -3.04 11.99
N LEU A 107 -19.10 -2.59 13.12
CA LEU A 107 -18.33 -1.99 14.19
C LEU A 107 -17.34 -2.98 14.83
N ILE A 108 -17.77 -4.22 15.08
CA ILE A 108 -16.90 -5.25 15.66
C ILE A 108 -15.75 -5.58 14.69
N VAL A 109 -16.05 -5.81 13.41
CA VAL A 109 -15.02 -6.11 12.40
C VAL A 109 -14.05 -4.95 12.27
N SER A 110 -14.54 -3.73 12.19
CA SER A 110 -13.71 -2.51 12.11
C SER A 110 -12.80 -2.38 13.34
N LEU A 111 -13.32 -2.61 14.52
CA LEU A 111 -12.53 -2.57 15.77
C LEU A 111 -11.42 -3.63 15.77
N LEU A 112 -11.73 -4.85 15.32
CA LEU A 112 -10.72 -5.92 15.21
C LEU A 112 -9.60 -5.56 14.22
N VAL A 113 -9.94 -4.98 13.07
CA VAL A 113 -8.95 -4.52 12.07
C VAL A 113 -8.09 -3.40 12.65
N VAL A 114 -8.69 -2.43 13.36
CA VAL A 114 -7.96 -1.33 14.03
C VAL A 114 -6.97 -1.89 15.05
N ILE A 115 -7.40 -2.78 15.94
CA ILE A 115 -6.54 -3.38 16.98
C ILE A 115 -5.40 -4.17 16.31
N TRP A 116 -5.71 -4.98 15.29
CA TRP A 116 -4.72 -5.76 14.57
C TRP A 116 -3.70 -4.86 13.86
N SER A 117 -4.14 -3.84 13.15
CA SER A 117 -3.31 -2.90 12.42
C SER A 117 -2.37 -2.12 13.35
N LEU A 118 -2.90 -1.59 14.45
CA LEU A 118 -2.08 -0.89 15.46
C LEU A 118 -1.04 -1.82 16.08
N ARG A 119 -1.45 -3.03 16.48
CA ARG A 119 -0.53 -4.02 17.04
C ARG A 119 0.60 -4.36 16.08
N LEU A 120 0.25 -4.64 14.81
CA LEU A 120 1.23 -5.03 13.79
C LEU A 120 2.21 -3.88 13.51
N SER A 121 1.70 -2.68 13.27
CA SER A 121 2.51 -1.51 12.95
C SER A 121 3.43 -1.12 14.10
N CYS A 122 2.93 -1.10 15.31
CA CYS A 122 3.75 -0.83 16.50
C CYS A 122 4.84 -1.89 16.67
N PHE A 123 4.49 -3.18 16.55
CA PHE A 123 5.47 -4.26 16.68
C PHE A 123 6.58 -4.13 15.64
N LEU A 124 6.24 -3.91 14.37
CA LEU A 124 7.22 -3.80 13.28
C LEU A 124 8.07 -2.53 13.45
N TYR A 125 7.47 -1.42 13.80
CA TYR A 125 8.18 -0.18 14.08
C TYR A 125 9.21 -0.33 15.21
N PHE A 126 8.82 -0.91 16.33
CA PHE A 126 9.74 -1.16 17.44
C PHE A 126 10.82 -2.17 17.09
N ARG A 127 10.50 -3.20 16.29
CA ARG A 127 11.47 -4.17 15.79
C ARG A 127 12.57 -3.49 14.97
N ILE A 128 12.20 -2.63 14.01
CA ILE A 128 13.15 -1.91 13.17
C ILE A 128 14.01 -0.95 14.01
N HIS A 129 13.41 -0.28 14.99
CA HIS A 129 14.16 0.60 15.91
C HIS A 129 15.18 -0.15 16.75
N ARG A 130 14.88 -1.39 17.15
CA ARG A 130 15.81 -2.23 17.93
C ARG A 130 16.90 -2.86 17.06
N THR A 131 16.57 -3.28 15.84
CA THR A 131 17.51 -4.00 14.95
C THR A 131 18.33 -3.03 14.08
N GLY A 132 17.88 -1.78 13.94
CA GLY A 132 18.57 -0.72 13.18
C GLY A 132 18.46 -0.81 11.67
N LYS A 133 18.18 -1.99 11.10
CA LYS A 133 18.02 -2.26 9.65
C LYS A 133 17.02 -3.38 9.44
N ASP A 134 16.25 -3.30 8.36
CA ASP A 134 15.53 -4.45 7.81
C ASP A 134 16.30 -4.95 6.59
N GLY A 135 17.01 -6.08 6.75
CA GLY A 135 17.84 -6.69 5.70
C GLY A 135 17.06 -7.12 4.45
N ARG A 136 15.73 -7.19 4.54
CA ARG A 136 14.86 -7.51 3.39
C ARG A 136 14.92 -6.46 2.29
N PHE A 137 15.21 -5.21 2.64
CA PHE A 137 15.20 -4.06 1.73
C PHE A 137 16.58 -3.61 1.27
N ASP A 138 17.67 -4.22 1.76
CA ASP A 138 19.02 -3.74 1.47
C ASP A 138 19.36 -3.80 -0.03
N HIS A 139 18.83 -4.78 -0.76
CA HIS A 139 19.02 -4.91 -2.21
C HIS A 139 18.08 -4.01 -3.03
N LEU A 140 16.98 -3.53 -2.44
CA LEU A 140 16.02 -2.64 -3.11
C LEU A 140 16.47 -1.18 -3.06
N LYS A 141 17.25 -0.79 -2.05
CA LYS A 141 17.77 0.57 -1.86
C LYS A 141 18.74 1.04 -2.94
N THR A 142 19.25 0.11 -3.75
CA THR A 142 20.21 0.43 -4.83
C THR A 142 19.55 1.11 -6.02
N SER A 143 18.23 0.93 -6.23
CA SER A 143 17.50 1.55 -7.34
C SER A 143 16.14 2.08 -6.86
N PRO A 144 15.82 3.37 -7.10
CA PRO A 144 14.51 3.94 -6.77
C PRO A 144 13.35 3.20 -7.43
N ILE A 145 13.60 2.61 -8.61
CA ILE A 145 12.60 1.86 -9.39
C ILE A 145 12.27 0.53 -8.70
N ARG A 146 13.28 -0.19 -8.18
CA ARG A 146 13.08 -1.40 -7.38
C ARG A 146 12.37 -1.13 -6.07
N PHE A 147 12.55 0.06 -5.55
CA PHE A 147 11.93 0.48 -4.29
C PHE A 147 10.42 0.77 -4.42
N LEU A 148 9.91 0.90 -5.65
CA LEU A 148 8.47 1.06 -5.94
C LEU A 148 7.73 -0.28 -5.89
N VAL A 149 8.41 -1.39 -6.04
CA VAL A 149 7.89 -2.77 -6.13
C VAL A 149 8.18 -3.56 -4.87
#